data_029cd8fdfedf0d7e90eb764fc1caa3c3
#
_entry.id   029cd8fdfedf0d7e90eb764fc1caa3c3
#
_cell.length_a   1.000
_cell.length_b   1.000
_cell.length_c   1.000
_cell.angle_alpha   90.00
_cell.angle_beta   90.00
_cell.angle_gamma   90.00
#
_symmetry.space_group_name_H-M   'P 1'
#
loop_
_entity.id
_entity.type
_entity.pdbx_description
1 polymer ?
#
loop_
_entity_poly.entity_id
_entity_poly.type
_entity_poly.pdbx_seq_one_letter_code
_entity_poly.pdbx_strand_id
1 'polypeptide(L)'
;MCGILSVHSYLYCSVSSLDKILVFDMDKITGELEQTQVVAVPGSPAPLTVHPMKQSLYVAQRGNNQISSFSINQSTGHLTALYSVRLNSDPCYIATDKSGKFLLSAYYKAGAVSVHSIGGERHLEILPIDWISTATGAHCIMTDPSNSYAFVPHIAGEDGPNTVLQFKFNSATGQLSPNSPHIISPDQSAGPRHFCFHPKKDIVYFSNEQGSSVTAYNMDTVTGCLQPFQTLSTLPSNFVNTNTCAQIHIDPSGKFLYVSNRGHDSIACFVIDSADGSLKLTENLNTQKTPRAFCVSAEGKFLFVAGLDSRVLEVHKIDQSTGTLEIVGTYPVGKGVMWITQIDL
;
A
#
# COMPACT_ATOMS: atom_id res chain seq x y z
N MET A 1 10.41 3.37 39.38
CA MET A 1 10.91 2.73 38.14
C MET A 1 9.85 2.98 37.09
N CYS A 2 10.11 3.90 36.18
CA CYS A 2 9.24 4.15 35.05
C CYS A 2 9.50 2.98 34.08
N GLY A 3 8.55 2.04 33.98
CA GLY A 3 8.64 0.96 33.01
C GLY A 3 8.66 1.60 31.62
N ILE A 4 9.75 1.43 30.91
CA ILE A 4 9.79 1.65 29.45
C ILE A 4 8.78 0.65 28.89
N LEU A 5 7.62 1.12 28.44
CA LEU A 5 6.69 0.31 27.67
C LEU A 5 7.48 -0.14 26.44
N SER A 6 7.83 -1.42 26.38
CA SER A 6 8.43 -2.01 25.19
C SER A 6 7.39 -1.89 24.07
N VAL A 7 7.65 -1.02 23.12
CA VAL A 7 6.83 -0.91 21.92
C VAL A 7 7.13 -2.14 21.08
N HIS A 8 6.18 -3.08 21.05
CA HIS A 8 6.31 -4.29 20.25
C HIS A 8 6.05 -3.96 18.77
N SER A 9 6.69 -4.68 17.89
CA SER A 9 6.60 -4.51 16.45
C SER A 9 6.19 -5.82 15.79
N TYR A 10 5.17 -5.76 14.93
CA TYR A 10 4.63 -6.95 14.29
C TYR A 10 4.52 -6.76 12.79
N LEU A 11 4.75 -7.85 12.06
CA LEU A 11 4.61 -7.90 10.59
C LEU A 11 3.50 -8.89 10.24
N TYR A 12 2.58 -8.46 9.39
CA TYR A 12 1.53 -9.29 8.82
C TYR A 12 1.80 -9.51 7.33
N CYS A 13 1.81 -10.76 6.91
CA CYS A 13 2.09 -11.15 5.53
C CYS A 13 0.93 -12.00 5.00
N SER A 14 0.17 -11.51 4.02
CA SER A 14 -0.86 -12.30 3.35
C SER A 14 -0.26 -13.18 2.27
N VAL A 15 -0.52 -14.49 2.35
CA VAL A 15 -0.06 -15.50 1.41
C VAL A 15 -1.28 -16.08 0.69
N SER A 16 -1.65 -15.43 -0.41
CA SER A 16 -2.90 -15.66 -1.13
C SER A 16 -3.07 -17.10 -1.62
N SER A 17 -2.03 -17.70 -2.19
CA SER A 17 -2.08 -19.08 -2.70
C SER A 17 -2.16 -20.17 -1.62
N LEU A 18 -1.96 -19.79 -0.36
CA LEU A 18 -1.99 -20.70 0.79
C LEU A 18 -3.13 -20.37 1.76
N ASP A 19 -4.01 -19.43 1.39
CA ASP A 19 -5.17 -19.02 2.17
C ASP A 19 -4.83 -18.71 3.64
N LYS A 20 -3.75 -17.95 3.87
CA LYS A 20 -3.27 -17.64 5.22
C LYS A 20 -2.65 -16.26 5.35
N ILE A 21 -2.61 -15.80 6.60
CA ILE A 21 -1.78 -14.68 7.04
C ILE A 21 -0.72 -15.23 8.00
N LEU A 22 0.51 -14.85 7.80
CA LEU A 22 1.61 -15.08 8.73
C LEU A 22 1.77 -13.84 9.62
N VAL A 23 1.92 -14.07 10.91
CA VAL A 23 2.22 -13.03 11.91
C VAL A 23 3.62 -13.26 12.43
N PHE A 24 4.43 -12.21 12.40
CA PHE A 24 5.78 -12.23 12.94
C PHE A 24 5.90 -11.17 14.03
N ASP A 25 6.61 -11.51 15.11
CA ASP A 25 7.22 -10.55 16.02
C ASP A 25 8.52 -10.06 15.39
N MET A 26 8.81 -8.78 15.49
CA MET A 26 9.99 -8.15 14.90
C MET A 26 10.85 -7.48 15.96
N ASP A 27 12.10 -7.85 16.03
CA ASP A 27 13.10 -7.11 16.78
C ASP A 27 13.37 -5.75 16.09
N LYS A 28 13.09 -4.66 16.76
CA LYS A 28 13.21 -3.27 16.24
C LYS A 28 14.67 -2.81 16.07
N ILE A 29 15.63 -3.54 16.63
CA ILE A 29 17.07 -3.21 16.56
C ILE A 29 17.72 -3.93 15.41
N THR A 30 17.46 -5.24 15.31
CA THR A 30 18.12 -6.12 14.33
C THR A 30 17.31 -6.33 13.07
N GLY A 31 15.97 -6.17 13.12
CA GLY A 31 15.03 -6.53 12.05
C GLY A 31 14.74 -8.02 11.99
N GLU A 32 15.23 -8.81 12.95
CA GLU A 32 14.95 -10.24 13.01
C GLU A 32 13.47 -10.51 13.21
N LEU A 33 12.94 -11.53 12.51
CA LEU A 33 11.55 -11.92 12.55
C LEU A 33 11.38 -13.30 13.20
N GLU A 34 10.47 -13.40 14.15
CA GLU A 34 10.01 -14.68 14.71
C GLU A 34 8.53 -14.90 14.31
N GLN A 35 8.24 -16.01 13.62
CA GLN A 35 6.85 -16.34 13.26
C GLN A 35 6.09 -16.83 14.51
N THR A 36 5.13 -16.03 14.97
CA THR A 36 4.36 -16.30 16.20
C THR A 36 2.97 -16.85 15.95
N GLN A 37 2.38 -16.61 14.75
CA GLN A 37 1.05 -17.13 14.42
C GLN A 37 0.90 -17.41 12.92
N VAL A 38 0.08 -18.41 12.59
CA VAL A 38 -0.48 -18.67 11.26
C VAL A 38 -2.00 -18.59 11.36
N VAL A 39 -2.62 -17.69 10.60
CA VAL A 39 -4.07 -17.50 10.59
C VAL A 39 -4.62 -18.00 9.26
N ALA A 40 -5.54 -18.98 9.31
CA ALA A 40 -6.26 -19.44 8.12
C ALA A 40 -7.26 -18.38 7.67
N VAL A 41 -7.18 -17.97 6.39
CA VAL A 41 -8.05 -16.97 5.77
C VAL A 41 -8.44 -17.47 4.37
N PRO A 42 -9.41 -18.41 4.26
CA PRO A 42 -9.82 -18.96 2.98
C PRO A 42 -10.37 -17.90 2.03
N GLY A 43 -10.03 -17.99 0.74
CA GLY A 43 -10.52 -17.06 -0.28
C GLY A 43 -9.46 -16.06 -0.75
N SER A 44 -8.22 -16.49 -0.81
CA SER A 44 -7.11 -15.73 -1.41
C SER A 44 -6.90 -14.36 -0.77
N PRO A 45 -6.46 -14.29 0.51
CA PRO A 45 -6.18 -13.02 1.19
C PRO A 45 -5.12 -12.24 0.43
N ALA A 46 -5.37 -10.94 0.22
CA ALA A 46 -4.49 -10.08 -0.55
C ALA A 46 -4.27 -8.73 0.15
N PRO A 47 -4.90 -7.59 -0.22
CA PRO A 47 -4.62 -6.35 0.49
C PRO A 47 -5.03 -6.43 1.97
N LEU A 48 -4.16 -5.88 2.80
CA LEU A 48 -4.34 -5.70 4.22
C LEU A 48 -4.38 -4.21 4.54
N THR A 49 -5.22 -3.79 5.48
CA THR A 49 -5.13 -2.46 6.07
C THR A 49 -5.39 -2.50 7.56
N VAL A 50 -4.61 -1.75 8.32
CA VAL A 50 -4.73 -1.64 9.78
C VAL A 50 -5.58 -0.42 10.11
N HIS A 51 -6.50 -0.57 11.04
CA HIS A 51 -7.25 0.55 11.58
C HIS A 51 -6.31 1.59 12.23
N PRO A 52 -6.52 2.91 12.10
CA PRO A 52 -5.62 3.93 12.66
C PRO A 52 -5.35 3.77 14.17
N MET A 53 -6.31 3.25 14.93
CA MET A 53 -6.11 2.93 16.35
C MET A 53 -5.34 1.62 16.60
N LYS A 54 -4.89 0.93 15.54
CA LYS A 54 -4.09 -0.30 15.58
C LYS A 54 -4.74 -1.49 16.32
N GLN A 55 -6.05 -1.48 16.48
CA GLN A 55 -6.77 -2.52 17.21
C GLN A 55 -7.45 -3.55 16.30
N SER A 56 -7.46 -3.28 14.98
CA SER A 56 -8.06 -4.18 13.99
C SER A 56 -7.26 -4.19 12.69
N LEU A 57 -7.28 -5.36 12.06
CA LEU A 57 -6.78 -5.59 10.70
C LEU A 57 -7.96 -5.95 9.80
N TYR A 58 -8.07 -5.31 8.65
CA TYR A 58 -9.01 -5.68 7.59
C TYR A 58 -8.25 -6.39 6.48
N VAL A 59 -8.84 -7.46 5.98
CA VAL A 59 -8.25 -8.38 5.01
C VAL A 59 -9.21 -8.56 3.85
N ALA A 60 -8.81 -8.16 2.67
CA ALA A 60 -9.57 -8.45 1.46
C ALA A 60 -9.28 -9.87 0.97
N GLN A 61 -10.34 -10.65 0.76
CA GLN A 61 -10.31 -12.02 0.23
C GLN A 61 -10.84 -12.00 -1.20
N ARG A 62 -9.92 -11.96 -2.15
CA ARG A 62 -10.25 -11.74 -3.57
C ARG A 62 -10.96 -12.92 -4.22
N GLY A 63 -10.69 -14.15 -3.76
CA GLY A 63 -11.28 -15.36 -4.32
C GLY A 63 -12.76 -15.54 -4.04
N ASN A 64 -13.30 -14.89 -3.01
CA ASN A 64 -14.71 -14.98 -2.60
C ASN A 64 -15.39 -13.62 -2.42
N ASN A 65 -14.77 -12.52 -2.90
CA ASN A 65 -15.32 -11.16 -2.86
C ASN A 65 -15.73 -10.74 -1.44
N GLN A 66 -14.80 -10.77 -0.50
CA GLN A 66 -15.10 -10.58 0.91
C GLN A 66 -14.04 -9.71 1.59
N ILE A 67 -14.43 -9.00 2.63
CA ILE A 67 -13.51 -8.41 3.60
C ILE A 67 -13.80 -9.02 4.97
N SER A 68 -12.75 -9.52 5.60
CA SER A 68 -12.78 -9.98 6.99
C SER A 68 -12.07 -9.00 7.90
N SER A 69 -12.64 -8.78 9.09
CA SER A 69 -12.02 -8.01 10.16
C SER A 69 -11.48 -8.95 11.24
N PHE A 70 -10.33 -8.58 11.77
CA PHE A 70 -9.65 -9.27 12.85
C PHE A 70 -9.33 -8.29 13.97
N SER A 71 -9.48 -8.67 15.22
CA SER A 71 -8.89 -7.93 16.34
C SER A 71 -7.39 -8.22 16.42
N ILE A 72 -6.63 -7.21 16.81
CA ILE A 72 -5.18 -7.30 17.07
C ILE A 72 -4.98 -7.30 18.58
N ASN A 73 -4.38 -8.35 19.12
CA ASN A 73 -3.96 -8.40 20.51
C ASN A 73 -2.80 -7.42 20.72
N GLN A 74 -2.96 -6.47 21.62
CA GLN A 74 -2.04 -5.34 21.79
C GLN A 74 -0.69 -5.72 22.40
N SER A 75 -0.57 -6.90 22.99
CA SER A 75 0.69 -7.40 23.59
C SER A 75 1.39 -8.48 22.78
N THR A 76 0.69 -9.15 21.87
CA THR A 76 1.27 -10.27 21.08
C THR A 76 1.16 -10.10 19.57
N GLY A 77 0.45 -9.06 19.09
CA GLY A 77 0.16 -8.87 17.67
C GLY A 77 -0.76 -9.93 17.07
N HIS A 78 -1.19 -10.94 17.84
CA HIS A 78 -2.00 -12.04 17.33
C HIS A 78 -3.36 -11.57 16.84
N LEU A 79 -3.83 -12.21 15.78
CA LEU A 79 -5.09 -11.92 15.12
C LEU A 79 -6.18 -12.91 15.59
N THR A 80 -7.35 -12.37 15.93
CA THR A 80 -8.56 -13.14 16.17
C THR A 80 -9.66 -12.67 15.23
N ALA A 81 -10.26 -13.60 14.47
CA ALA A 81 -11.31 -13.28 13.52
C ALA A 81 -12.55 -12.71 14.24
N LEU A 82 -13.13 -11.66 13.66
CA LEU A 82 -14.34 -11.02 14.15
C LEU A 82 -15.51 -11.25 13.19
N TYR A 83 -15.54 -10.52 12.09
CA TYR A 83 -16.66 -10.49 11.13
C TYR A 83 -16.14 -10.59 9.71
N SER A 84 -17.05 -10.96 8.80
CA SER A 84 -16.79 -10.96 7.37
C SER A 84 -17.98 -10.39 6.63
N VAL A 85 -17.71 -9.54 5.65
CA VAL A 85 -18.74 -8.92 4.81
C VAL A 85 -18.45 -9.27 3.35
N ARG A 86 -19.51 -9.78 2.68
CA ARG A 86 -19.45 -10.06 1.25
C ARG A 86 -19.62 -8.75 0.47
N LEU A 87 -18.81 -8.60 -0.57
CA LEU A 87 -18.78 -7.44 -1.45
C LEU A 87 -19.37 -7.76 -2.83
N ASN A 88 -19.64 -6.73 -3.61
CA ASN A 88 -20.13 -6.88 -4.99
C ASN A 88 -19.06 -7.41 -5.96
N SER A 89 -17.76 -7.24 -5.65
CA SER A 89 -16.64 -7.68 -6.46
C SER A 89 -15.38 -7.91 -5.63
N ASP A 90 -14.29 -8.39 -6.28
CA ASP A 90 -12.99 -8.65 -5.65
C ASP A 90 -12.19 -7.35 -5.45
N PRO A 91 -11.95 -6.89 -4.22
CA PRO A 91 -11.17 -5.68 -3.98
C PRO A 91 -9.67 -5.96 -4.20
N CYS A 92 -9.03 -5.14 -5.02
CA CYS A 92 -7.57 -5.19 -5.23
C CYS A 92 -6.79 -4.26 -4.31
N TYR A 93 -7.47 -3.33 -3.66
CA TYR A 93 -6.93 -2.39 -2.68
C TYR A 93 -7.98 -2.05 -1.63
N ILE A 94 -7.54 -1.92 -0.37
CA ILE A 94 -8.36 -1.42 0.73
C ILE A 94 -7.55 -0.46 1.58
N ALA A 95 -8.19 0.60 2.08
CA ALA A 95 -7.61 1.54 3.03
C ALA A 95 -8.69 2.07 3.98
N THR A 96 -8.35 2.31 5.24
CA THR A 96 -9.21 3.12 6.10
C THR A 96 -9.03 4.60 5.78
N ASP A 97 -10.06 5.40 6.01
CA ASP A 97 -9.91 6.85 6.09
C ASP A 97 -9.04 7.23 7.31
N LYS A 98 -8.60 8.48 7.41
CA LYS A 98 -7.70 8.91 8.49
C LYS A 98 -8.35 8.84 9.88
N SER A 99 -9.67 8.91 9.96
CA SER A 99 -10.40 8.81 11.23
C SER A 99 -10.70 7.37 11.66
N GLY A 100 -10.57 6.40 10.75
CA GLY A 100 -10.95 5.00 10.95
C GLY A 100 -12.46 4.75 10.97
N LYS A 101 -13.28 5.71 10.52
CA LYS A 101 -14.73 5.54 10.43
C LYS A 101 -15.19 4.85 9.17
N PHE A 102 -14.35 4.86 8.13
CA PHE A 102 -14.70 4.35 6.82
C PHE A 102 -13.58 3.47 6.26
N LEU A 103 -13.98 2.43 5.52
CA LEU A 103 -13.11 1.62 4.69
C LEU A 103 -13.41 1.89 3.23
N LEU A 104 -12.38 2.30 2.49
CA LEU A 104 -12.42 2.53 1.04
C LEU A 104 -11.86 1.31 0.33
N SER A 105 -12.47 0.91 -0.78
CA SER A 105 -12.04 -0.24 -1.59
C SER A 105 -12.00 0.11 -3.07
N ALA A 106 -10.96 -0.37 -3.78
CA ALA A 106 -10.87 -0.28 -5.24
C ALA A 106 -11.04 -1.67 -5.87
N TYR A 107 -11.78 -1.74 -6.98
CA TYR A 107 -12.13 -2.97 -7.69
C TYR A 107 -11.64 -2.89 -9.12
N TYR A 108 -10.56 -3.61 -9.41
CA TYR A 108 -9.87 -3.57 -10.69
C TYR A 108 -10.76 -3.95 -11.88
N LYS A 109 -11.35 -5.16 -11.83
CA LYS A 109 -12.18 -5.70 -12.93
C LYS A 109 -13.54 -5.07 -13.02
N ALA A 110 -14.16 -4.77 -11.85
CA ALA A 110 -15.45 -4.12 -11.81
C ALA A 110 -15.39 -2.64 -12.22
N GLY A 111 -14.19 -2.04 -12.26
CA GLY A 111 -14.03 -0.63 -12.58
C GLY A 111 -14.82 0.25 -11.62
N ALA A 112 -14.64 0.04 -10.33
CA ALA A 112 -15.43 0.72 -9.30
C ALA A 112 -14.61 1.01 -8.05
N VAL A 113 -15.15 1.88 -7.20
CA VAL A 113 -14.70 2.08 -5.83
C VAL A 113 -15.91 2.03 -4.88
N SER A 114 -15.69 1.66 -3.63
CA SER A 114 -16.72 1.72 -2.60
C SER A 114 -16.22 2.31 -1.30
N VAL A 115 -17.17 2.80 -0.50
CA VAL A 115 -16.93 3.24 0.88
C VAL A 115 -17.93 2.52 1.79
N HIS A 116 -17.42 1.85 2.82
CA HIS A 116 -18.22 1.21 3.85
C HIS A 116 -17.99 1.88 5.20
N SER A 117 -19.01 2.03 6.01
CA SER A 117 -18.86 2.43 7.41
C SER A 117 -18.18 1.33 8.20
N ILE A 118 -17.30 1.74 9.10
CA ILE A 118 -16.76 0.90 10.18
C ILE A 118 -17.61 1.18 11.43
N GLY A 119 -18.49 0.23 11.78
CA GLY A 119 -19.40 0.34 12.91
C GLY A 119 -18.76 0.02 14.27
N GLY A 120 -19.60 -0.08 15.30
CA GLY A 120 -19.21 -0.57 16.61
C GLY A 120 -18.52 -1.93 16.52
N GLU A 121 -17.65 -2.25 17.49
CA GLU A 121 -16.80 -3.46 17.45
C GLU A 121 -15.96 -3.63 16.17
N ARG A 122 -15.82 -2.55 15.37
CA ARG A 122 -14.98 -2.46 14.15
C ARG A 122 -15.33 -3.45 13.05
N HIS A 123 -16.60 -3.85 12.97
CA HIS A 123 -17.11 -4.58 11.82
C HIS A 123 -17.45 -3.60 10.68
N LEU A 124 -17.39 -4.07 9.44
CA LEU A 124 -17.88 -3.30 8.30
C LEU A 124 -19.40 -3.45 8.20
N GLU A 125 -20.08 -2.33 7.91
CA GLU A 125 -21.47 -2.41 7.52
C GLU A 125 -21.62 -3.14 6.18
N ILE A 126 -22.69 -3.93 6.03
CA ILE A 126 -22.91 -4.80 4.87
C ILE A 126 -23.10 -3.98 3.60
N LEU A 127 -23.87 -2.88 3.70
CA LEU A 127 -24.15 -2.00 2.56
C LEU A 127 -23.13 -0.88 2.50
N PRO A 128 -22.54 -0.63 1.31
CA PRO A 128 -21.66 0.52 1.13
C PRO A 128 -22.47 1.83 1.21
N ILE A 129 -21.83 2.87 1.75
CA ILE A 129 -22.33 4.25 1.66
C ILE A 129 -22.33 4.70 0.20
N ASP A 130 -21.22 4.39 -0.51
CA ASP A 130 -21.04 4.67 -1.93
C ASP A 130 -20.53 3.42 -2.66
N TRP A 131 -21.08 3.20 -3.85
CA TRP A 131 -20.54 2.34 -4.89
C TRP A 131 -20.49 3.15 -6.18
N ILE A 132 -19.29 3.59 -6.56
CA ILE A 132 -19.10 4.49 -7.70
C ILE A 132 -18.43 3.72 -8.83
N SER A 133 -19.11 3.65 -9.99
CA SER A 133 -18.48 3.15 -11.22
C SER A 133 -17.45 4.18 -11.71
N THR A 134 -16.25 3.69 -11.97
CA THR A 134 -15.12 4.48 -12.45
C THR A 134 -14.70 4.01 -13.85
N ALA A 135 -13.71 3.13 -13.93
CA ALA A 135 -13.29 2.43 -15.13
C ALA A 135 -12.47 1.18 -14.75
N THR A 136 -12.33 0.22 -15.66
CA THR A 136 -11.42 -0.92 -15.49
C THR A 136 -10.02 -0.42 -15.12
N GLY A 137 -9.32 -1.17 -14.27
CA GLY A 137 -7.97 -0.79 -13.86
C GLY A 137 -7.89 0.09 -12.63
N ALA A 138 -9.02 0.39 -11.93
CA ALA A 138 -8.98 1.04 -10.61
C ALA A 138 -8.13 0.21 -9.64
N HIS A 139 -6.96 0.72 -9.23
CA HIS A 139 -5.98 -0.12 -8.53
C HIS A 139 -5.65 0.30 -7.10
N CYS A 140 -6.02 1.51 -6.71
CA CYS A 140 -5.81 2.06 -5.37
C CYS A 140 -6.90 3.08 -5.05
N ILE A 141 -7.18 3.29 -3.78
CA ILE A 141 -7.94 4.42 -3.27
C ILE A 141 -7.48 4.74 -1.84
N MET A 142 -7.12 5.99 -1.59
CA MET A 142 -6.81 6.49 -0.25
C MET A 142 -7.26 7.94 -0.13
N THR A 143 -7.62 8.34 1.10
CA THR A 143 -7.81 9.76 1.43
C THR A 143 -6.49 10.46 1.65
N ASP A 144 -6.44 11.76 1.36
CA ASP A 144 -5.32 12.63 1.64
C ASP A 144 -5.08 12.81 3.16
N PRO A 145 -3.95 13.40 3.59
CA PRO A 145 -3.67 13.62 5.01
C PRO A 145 -4.72 14.46 5.74
N SER A 146 -5.43 15.37 5.05
CA SER A 146 -6.51 16.20 5.65
C SER A 146 -7.85 15.44 5.77
N ASN A 147 -7.94 14.26 5.16
CA ASN A 147 -9.19 13.48 5.07
C ASN A 147 -10.33 14.21 4.32
N SER A 148 -9.97 15.06 3.36
CA SER A 148 -10.92 15.89 2.59
C SER A 148 -11.01 15.50 1.11
N TYR A 149 -10.00 14.80 0.60
CA TYR A 149 -9.90 14.37 -0.80
C TYR A 149 -9.53 12.89 -0.88
N ALA A 150 -9.88 12.25 -2.00
CA ALA A 150 -9.46 10.89 -2.31
C ALA A 150 -9.04 10.76 -3.77
N PHE A 151 -8.07 9.88 -4.04
CA PHE A 151 -7.53 9.65 -5.38
C PHE A 151 -7.65 8.20 -5.78
N VAL A 152 -8.01 7.98 -7.06
CA VAL A 152 -8.19 6.64 -7.63
C VAL A 152 -7.40 6.54 -8.93
N PRO A 153 -6.20 5.96 -8.90
CA PRO A 153 -5.43 5.68 -10.10
C PRO A 153 -6.00 4.50 -10.88
N HIS A 154 -5.99 4.61 -12.21
CA HIS A 154 -6.34 3.57 -13.17
C HIS A 154 -5.15 3.29 -14.07
N ILE A 155 -4.74 2.04 -14.14
CA ILE A 155 -3.61 1.62 -14.98
C ILE A 155 -3.90 1.82 -16.48
N ALA A 156 -2.86 1.69 -17.32
CA ALA A 156 -2.96 1.81 -18.78
C ALA A 156 -3.14 0.47 -19.51
N GLY A 157 -2.98 -0.67 -18.81
CA GLY A 157 -3.13 -2.00 -19.38
C GLY A 157 -4.56 -2.54 -19.27
N GLU A 158 -4.88 -3.60 -20.03
CA GLU A 158 -6.18 -4.29 -19.97
C GLU A 158 -7.41 -3.36 -20.11
N ASP A 159 -7.37 -2.44 -21.09
CA ASP A 159 -8.41 -1.42 -21.33
C ASP A 159 -8.56 -0.37 -20.21
N GLY A 160 -7.59 -0.24 -19.34
CA GLY A 160 -7.53 0.82 -18.35
C GLY A 160 -7.32 2.20 -18.99
N PRO A 161 -7.99 3.25 -18.49
CA PRO A 161 -8.00 4.58 -19.14
C PRO A 161 -6.71 5.39 -18.94
N ASN A 162 -5.73 4.90 -18.16
CA ASN A 162 -4.52 5.65 -17.85
C ASN A 162 -4.84 7.01 -17.20
N THR A 163 -5.59 7.02 -16.11
CA THR A 163 -6.07 8.24 -15.46
C THR A 163 -5.92 8.18 -13.94
N VAL A 164 -5.93 9.34 -13.29
CA VAL A 164 -6.18 9.47 -11.86
C VAL A 164 -7.50 10.23 -11.68
N LEU A 165 -8.49 9.61 -11.04
CA LEU A 165 -9.71 10.30 -10.62
C LEU A 165 -9.48 10.97 -9.28
N GLN A 166 -9.99 12.20 -9.17
CA GLN A 166 -9.93 13.04 -7.98
C GLN A 166 -11.34 13.23 -7.41
N PHE A 167 -11.51 12.93 -6.13
CA PHE A 167 -12.76 13.08 -5.41
C PHE A 167 -12.59 14.03 -4.23
N LYS A 168 -13.66 14.73 -3.88
CA LYS A 168 -13.85 15.28 -2.54
C LYS A 168 -14.39 14.16 -1.66
N PHE A 169 -13.87 14.05 -0.45
CA PHE A 169 -14.30 13.09 0.56
C PHE A 169 -14.92 13.81 1.74
N ASN A 170 -16.16 13.44 2.07
CA ASN A 170 -16.83 13.95 3.26
C ASN A 170 -16.50 13.06 4.46
N SER A 171 -15.57 13.48 5.30
CA SER A 171 -15.11 12.73 6.47
C SER A 171 -16.16 12.55 7.58
N ALA A 172 -17.30 13.24 7.50
CA ALA A 172 -18.44 13.05 8.42
C ALA A 172 -19.40 11.96 7.93
N THR A 173 -19.62 11.83 6.63
CA THR A 173 -20.61 10.91 6.03
C THR A 173 -20.01 9.75 5.26
N GLY A 174 -18.73 9.82 4.88
CA GLY A 174 -18.04 8.85 4.03
C GLY A 174 -18.31 9.00 2.54
N GLN A 175 -19.11 9.99 2.12
CA GLN A 175 -19.47 10.19 0.73
C GLN A 175 -18.32 10.73 -0.11
N LEU A 176 -18.23 10.22 -1.35
CA LEU A 176 -17.33 10.71 -2.39
C LEU A 176 -18.13 11.53 -3.42
N SER A 177 -17.58 12.65 -3.85
CA SER A 177 -18.12 13.44 -4.96
C SER A 177 -16.97 13.86 -5.90
N PRO A 178 -17.21 13.94 -7.23
CA PRO A 178 -16.18 14.36 -8.18
C PRO A 178 -15.57 15.70 -7.79
N ASN A 179 -14.22 15.80 -7.85
CA ASN A 179 -13.53 17.07 -7.70
C ASN A 179 -13.53 17.84 -9.04
N SER A 180 -13.00 19.06 -9.07
CA SER A 180 -12.86 19.86 -10.28
C SER A 180 -11.42 20.36 -10.43
N PRO A 181 -10.64 19.86 -11.42
CA PRO A 181 -11.00 18.82 -12.38
C PRO A 181 -11.18 17.44 -11.73
N HIS A 182 -12.06 16.60 -12.31
CA HIS A 182 -12.27 15.24 -11.81
C HIS A 182 -11.19 14.26 -12.29
N ILE A 183 -10.64 14.47 -13.48
CA ILE A 183 -9.73 13.55 -14.16
C ILE A 183 -8.39 14.23 -14.40
N ILE A 184 -7.31 13.50 -14.06
CA ILE A 184 -5.96 13.80 -14.53
C ILE A 184 -5.58 12.69 -15.51
N SER A 185 -5.05 13.06 -16.67
CA SER A 185 -4.49 12.14 -17.66
C SER A 185 -2.97 12.25 -17.62
N PRO A 186 -2.25 11.26 -17.06
CA PRO A 186 -0.81 11.17 -17.15
C PRO A 186 -0.34 11.01 -18.60
N ASP A 187 0.97 11.13 -18.82
CA ASP A 187 1.58 10.86 -20.13
C ASP A 187 1.19 9.48 -20.65
N GLN A 188 1.25 9.29 -21.96
CA GLN A 188 0.80 8.05 -22.62
C GLN A 188 1.45 6.81 -22.00
N SER A 189 0.61 5.84 -21.68
CA SER A 189 1.02 4.53 -21.14
C SER A 189 1.75 4.57 -19.79
N ALA A 190 1.61 5.62 -18.98
CA ALA A 190 2.17 5.65 -17.63
C ALA A 190 1.55 4.53 -16.76
N GLY A 191 0.24 4.46 -16.67
CA GLY A 191 -0.49 3.48 -15.89
C GLY A 191 -0.33 3.68 -14.38
N PRO A 192 -0.84 4.79 -13.82
CA PRO A 192 -0.74 5.05 -12.38
C PRO A 192 -1.44 3.93 -11.61
N ARG A 193 -0.76 3.41 -10.58
CA ARG A 193 -1.19 2.20 -9.88
C ARG A 193 -1.41 2.39 -8.38
N HIS A 194 -0.36 2.62 -7.65
CA HIS A 194 -0.36 2.94 -6.22
C HIS A 194 0.28 4.29 -6.00
N PHE A 195 0.01 4.91 -4.86
CA PHE A 195 0.59 6.20 -4.50
C PHE A 195 0.85 6.30 -3.01
N CYS A 196 1.68 7.26 -2.62
CA CYS A 196 1.91 7.64 -1.24
C CYS A 196 2.05 9.16 -1.13
N PHE A 197 1.64 9.68 0.03
CA PHE A 197 1.81 11.09 0.37
C PHE A 197 3.15 11.32 1.04
N HIS A 198 3.80 12.44 0.72
CA HIS A 198 4.96 12.89 1.49
C HIS A 198 4.52 13.26 2.91
N PRO A 199 5.22 12.79 3.98
CA PRO A 199 4.75 12.98 5.36
C PRO A 199 4.77 14.44 5.85
N LYS A 200 5.47 15.34 5.15
CA LYS A 200 5.71 16.73 5.59
C LYS A 200 5.49 17.79 4.50
N LYS A 201 5.15 17.37 3.28
CA LYS A 201 4.96 18.28 2.13
C LYS A 201 3.66 17.91 1.41
N ASP A 202 3.07 18.87 0.75
CA ASP A 202 1.88 18.68 -0.07
C ASP A 202 2.24 18.05 -1.43
N ILE A 203 2.86 16.86 -1.37
CA ILE A 203 3.35 16.11 -2.53
C ILE A 203 2.84 14.68 -2.48
N VAL A 204 2.47 14.17 -3.64
CA VAL A 204 2.01 12.79 -3.84
C VAL A 204 2.87 12.14 -4.92
N TYR A 205 3.32 10.90 -4.66
CA TYR A 205 4.12 10.12 -5.62
C TYR A 205 3.32 8.91 -6.07
N PHE A 206 3.18 8.73 -7.38
CA PHE A 206 2.50 7.59 -7.99
C PHE A 206 3.50 6.65 -8.66
N SER A 207 3.41 5.34 -8.38
CA SER A 207 4.06 4.33 -9.20
C SER A 207 3.24 4.10 -10.47
N ASN A 208 3.91 4.11 -11.62
CA ASN A 208 3.31 3.90 -12.93
C ASN A 208 3.59 2.46 -13.39
N GLU A 209 2.56 1.63 -13.47
CA GLU A 209 2.71 0.20 -13.73
C GLU A 209 3.34 -0.06 -15.09
N GLN A 210 2.71 0.41 -16.18
CA GLN A 210 3.17 0.17 -17.55
C GLN A 210 4.38 1.05 -17.91
N GLY A 211 4.43 2.27 -17.38
CA GLY A 211 5.52 3.21 -17.64
C GLY A 211 6.82 2.90 -16.92
N SER A 212 6.84 1.92 -15.99
CA SER A 212 8.03 1.61 -15.17
C SER A 212 8.70 2.87 -14.63
N SER A 213 7.89 3.74 -14.02
CA SER A 213 8.30 5.09 -13.60
C SER A 213 7.57 5.52 -12.33
N VAL A 214 8.01 6.64 -11.78
CA VAL A 214 7.33 7.39 -10.71
C VAL A 214 6.99 8.76 -11.22
N THR A 215 5.76 9.22 -10.98
CA THR A 215 5.36 10.62 -11.20
C THR A 215 5.11 11.30 -9.86
N ALA A 216 5.75 12.45 -9.65
CA ALA A 216 5.56 13.32 -8.50
C ALA A 216 4.59 14.45 -8.85
N TYR A 217 3.63 14.70 -7.94
CA TYR A 217 2.60 15.73 -8.07
C TYR A 217 2.65 16.66 -6.86
N ASN A 218 2.58 17.98 -7.11
CA ASN A 218 2.17 18.94 -6.09
C ASN A 218 0.65 18.79 -5.86
N MET A 219 0.23 18.84 -4.61
CA MET A 219 -1.17 18.81 -4.22
C MET A 219 -1.57 20.20 -3.69
N ASP A 220 -2.55 20.83 -4.30
CA ASP A 220 -3.19 22.01 -3.74
C ASP A 220 -4.11 21.57 -2.59
N THR A 221 -3.77 21.91 -1.37
CA THR A 221 -4.52 21.48 -0.17
C THR A 221 -5.89 22.15 -0.02
N VAL A 222 -6.14 23.25 -0.72
CA VAL A 222 -7.43 23.96 -0.71
C VAL A 222 -8.41 23.34 -1.70
N THR A 223 -7.93 22.97 -2.87
CA THR A 223 -8.75 22.43 -3.96
C THR A 223 -8.67 20.92 -4.09
N GLY A 224 -7.64 20.27 -3.53
CA GLY A 224 -7.34 18.85 -3.68
C GLY A 224 -6.83 18.48 -5.06
N CYS A 225 -6.45 19.45 -5.89
CA CYS A 225 -5.98 19.20 -7.24
C CYS A 225 -4.50 18.81 -7.27
N LEU A 226 -4.17 17.79 -8.08
CA LEU A 226 -2.81 17.35 -8.30
C LEU A 226 -2.24 17.97 -9.57
N GLN A 227 -0.99 18.47 -9.49
CA GLN A 227 -0.23 19.04 -10.60
C GLN A 227 1.10 18.27 -10.76
N PRO A 228 1.34 17.54 -11.87
CA PRO A 228 2.60 16.82 -12.05
C PRO A 228 3.77 17.80 -12.22
N PHE A 229 4.92 17.46 -11.65
CA PHE A 229 6.14 18.27 -11.82
C PHE A 229 7.37 17.45 -12.20
N GLN A 230 7.35 16.12 -11.99
CA GLN A 230 8.47 15.26 -12.37
C GLN A 230 7.99 13.85 -12.69
N THR A 231 8.57 13.19 -13.71
CA THR A 231 8.44 11.76 -13.96
C THR A 231 9.83 11.16 -14.18
N LEU A 232 10.17 10.09 -13.46
CA LEU A 232 11.45 9.41 -13.54
C LEU A 232 11.27 7.89 -13.73
N SER A 233 12.15 7.27 -14.52
CA SER A 233 12.25 5.83 -14.64
C SER A 233 12.62 5.20 -13.29
N THR A 234 12.05 4.02 -12.99
CA THR A 234 12.43 3.16 -11.87
C THR A 234 13.50 2.14 -12.27
N LEU A 235 13.96 2.18 -13.52
CA LEU A 235 14.87 1.19 -14.09
C LEU A 235 16.23 1.84 -14.42
N PRO A 236 17.31 1.05 -14.39
CA PRO A 236 18.60 1.52 -14.92
C PRO A 236 18.49 1.73 -16.43
N SER A 237 19.26 2.69 -16.95
CA SER A 237 19.20 3.13 -18.36
C SER A 237 19.53 2.06 -19.40
N ASN A 238 20.22 0.99 -19.00
CA ASN A 238 20.59 -0.13 -19.85
C ASN A 238 19.61 -1.32 -19.80
N PHE A 239 18.53 -1.24 -19.01
CA PHE A 239 17.54 -2.31 -18.94
C PHE A 239 16.54 -2.19 -20.10
N VAL A 240 16.40 -3.27 -20.90
CA VAL A 240 15.58 -3.28 -22.12
C VAL A 240 14.47 -4.32 -22.12
N ASN A 241 14.38 -5.14 -21.07
CA ASN A 241 13.35 -6.18 -20.97
C ASN A 241 12.04 -5.62 -20.42
N THR A 242 10.99 -6.44 -20.48
CA THR A 242 9.68 -6.08 -19.94
C THR A 242 9.74 -5.91 -18.42
N ASN A 243 9.11 -4.84 -17.93
CA ASN A 243 8.96 -4.57 -16.52
C ASN A 243 7.63 -3.88 -16.24
N THR A 244 7.12 -4.03 -15.02
CA THR A 244 5.97 -3.29 -14.51
C THR A 244 6.21 -2.91 -13.05
N CYS A 245 5.89 -1.67 -12.67
CA CYS A 245 5.93 -1.28 -11.25
C CYS A 245 4.77 -1.92 -10.47
N ALA A 246 4.95 -2.11 -9.17
CA ALA A 246 3.89 -2.55 -8.28
C ALA A 246 3.63 -1.52 -7.16
N GLN A 247 4.16 -1.75 -5.97
CA GLN A 247 3.94 -0.86 -4.83
C GLN A 247 4.95 0.30 -4.78
N ILE A 248 4.58 1.32 -4.02
CA ILE A 248 5.38 2.49 -3.73
C ILE A 248 5.23 2.85 -2.25
N HIS A 249 6.31 3.06 -1.56
CA HIS A 249 6.32 3.47 -0.16
C HIS A 249 7.39 4.55 0.07
N ILE A 250 7.07 5.48 0.97
CA ILE A 250 7.98 6.53 1.43
C ILE A 250 8.40 6.21 2.87
N ASP A 251 9.63 6.51 3.22
CA ASP A 251 10.07 6.42 4.60
C ASP A 251 9.41 7.50 5.48
N PRO A 252 9.20 7.26 6.80
CA PRO A 252 8.52 8.23 7.67
C PRO A 252 9.24 9.57 7.82
N SER A 253 10.53 9.64 7.53
CA SER A 253 11.28 10.90 7.56
C SER A 253 10.97 11.80 6.35
N GLY A 254 10.49 11.19 5.24
CA GLY A 254 10.27 11.84 3.96
C GLY A 254 11.54 12.08 3.16
N LYS A 255 12.61 11.34 3.42
CA LYS A 255 13.88 11.46 2.70
C LYS A 255 14.04 10.47 1.57
N PHE A 256 13.38 9.30 1.66
CA PHE A 256 13.57 8.19 0.73
C PHE A 256 12.23 7.64 0.24
N LEU A 257 12.22 7.29 -1.05
CA LEU A 257 11.08 6.67 -1.71
C LEU A 257 11.52 5.37 -2.35
N TYR A 258 10.69 4.34 -2.25
CA TYR A 258 10.95 3.02 -2.77
C TYR A 258 9.83 2.56 -3.71
N VAL A 259 10.20 1.88 -4.81
CA VAL A 259 9.25 1.34 -5.80
C VAL A 259 9.69 -0.04 -6.22
N SER A 260 8.76 -1.00 -6.24
CA SER A 260 9.06 -2.35 -6.69
C SER A 260 8.87 -2.54 -8.20
N ASN A 261 9.82 -3.25 -8.84
CA ASN A 261 9.90 -3.57 -10.26
C ASN A 261 9.72 -5.06 -10.49
N ARG A 262 8.64 -5.45 -11.16
CA ARG A 262 8.33 -6.84 -11.55
C ARG A 262 8.81 -7.10 -12.97
N GLY A 263 9.88 -7.83 -13.13
CA GLY A 263 10.60 -8.08 -14.39
C GLY A 263 12.08 -7.75 -14.28
N HIS A 264 12.44 -6.57 -13.77
CA HIS A 264 13.80 -6.28 -13.30
C HIS A 264 14.08 -6.94 -11.93
N ASP A 265 13.00 -7.30 -11.20
CA ASP A 265 13.04 -7.98 -9.91
C ASP A 265 13.88 -7.20 -8.87
N SER A 266 13.54 -5.93 -8.70
CA SER A 266 14.28 -4.99 -7.84
C SER A 266 13.36 -4.04 -7.06
N ILE A 267 13.97 -3.39 -6.07
CA ILE A 267 13.45 -2.16 -5.45
C ILE A 267 14.27 -0.98 -5.97
N ALA A 268 13.61 -0.04 -6.63
CA ALA A 268 14.21 1.25 -6.98
C ALA A 268 14.20 2.17 -5.76
N CYS A 269 15.39 2.68 -5.38
CA CYS A 269 15.59 3.56 -4.25
C CYS A 269 15.81 4.99 -4.73
N PHE A 270 15.01 5.92 -4.22
CA PHE A 270 15.12 7.35 -4.55
C PHE A 270 15.42 8.17 -3.31
N VAL A 271 16.29 9.16 -3.46
CA VAL A 271 16.42 10.26 -2.50
C VAL A 271 15.43 11.34 -2.90
N ILE A 272 14.75 11.91 -1.91
CA ILE A 272 13.81 13.03 -2.06
C ILE A 272 14.55 14.33 -1.69
N ASP A 273 14.55 15.30 -2.60
CA ASP A 273 15.11 16.62 -2.31
C ASP A 273 14.29 17.33 -1.21
N SER A 274 14.98 17.80 -0.19
CA SER A 274 14.33 18.42 0.95
C SER A 274 13.74 19.81 0.64
N ALA A 275 14.17 20.48 -0.43
CA ALA A 275 13.66 21.78 -0.83
C ALA A 275 12.33 21.67 -1.57
N ASP A 276 12.28 20.88 -2.65
CA ASP A 276 11.16 20.85 -3.58
C ASP A 276 10.47 19.49 -3.69
N GLY A 277 11.00 18.43 -3.06
CA GLY A 277 10.45 17.07 -3.11
C GLY A 277 10.70 16.32 -4.41
N SER A 278 11.58 16.83 -5.27
CA SER A 278 12.01 16.12 -6.47
C SER A 278 12.79 14.84 -6.12
N LEU A 279 12.73 13.87 -7.02
CA LEU A 279 13.31 12.55 -6.84
C LEU A 279 14.63 12.43 -7.60
N LYS A 280 15.57 11.68 -7.02
CA LYS A 280 16.77 11.21 -7.68
C LYS A 280 16.94 9.73 -7.45
N LEU A 281 16.94 8.92 -8.52
CA LEU A 281 17.24 7.48 -8.42
C LEU A 281 18.69 7.29 -7.98
N THR A 282 18.89 6.53 -6.93
CA THR A 282 20.23 6.26 -6.37
C THR A 282 20.66 4.81 -6.58
N GLU A 283 19.71 3.88 -6.54
CA GLU A 283 20.00 2.45 -6.62
C GLU A 283 18.82 1.66 -7.17
N ASN A 284 19.10 0.53 -7.82
CA ASN A 284 18.16 -0.55 -8.07
C ASN A 284 18.69 -1.80 -7.35
N LEU A 285 18.19 -2.08 -6.16
CA LEU A 285 18.56 -3.27 -5.43
C LEU A 285 17.81 -4.49 -5.96
N ASN A 286 18.53 -5.52 -6.41
CA ASN A 286 17.93 -6.79 -6.81
C ASN A 286 17.32 -7.50 -5.60
N THR A 287 16.12 -8.04 -5.77
CA THR A 287 15.37 -8.75 -4.74
C THR A 287 14.85 -10.09 -5.26
N GLN A 288 13.90 -10.68 -4.55
CA GLN A 288 13.21 -11.89 -4.97
C GLN A 288 12.39 -11.68 -6.24
N LYS A 289 12.19 -12.76 -7.01
CA LYS A 289 11.46 -12.73 -8.27
C LYS A 289 10.02 -12.20 -8.10
N THR A 290 9.64 -11.25 -8.96
CA THR A 290 8.32 -10.60 -8.98
C THR A 290 7.98 -9.94 -7.64
N PRO A 291 8.73 -8.90 -7.19
CA PRO A 291 8.52 -8.23 -5.90
C PRO A 291 7.22 -7.42 -5.93
N ARG A 292 6.10 -8.08 -5.67
CA ARG A 292 4.77 -7.47 -5.71
C ARG A 292 4.41 -6.73 -4.42
N ALA A 293 4.83 -7.27 -3.28
CA ALA A 293 4.50 -6.77 -1.97
C ALA A 293 5.75 -6.36 -1.20
N PHE A 294 5.76 -5.15 -0.68
CA PHE A 294 6.78 -4.69 0.26
C PHE A 294 6.20 -3.62 1.19
N CYS A 295 6.85 -3.34 2.29
CA CYS A 295 6.56 -2.19 3.13
C CYS A 295 7.83 -1.68 3.83
N VAL A 296 7.79 -0.42 4.25
CA VAL A 296 8.81 0.21 5.11
C VAL A 296 8.33 0.16 6.55
N SER A 297 9.21 -0.12 7.50
CA SER A 297 8.86 -0.13 8.92
C SER A 297 8.43 1.26 9.40
N ALA A 298 7.59 1.32 10.45
CA ALA A 298 7.07 2.56 11.01
C ALA A 298 8.17 3.53 11.49
N GLU A 299 9.35 3.01 11.84
CA GLU A 299 10.53 3.82 12.21
C GLU A 299 11.43 4.15 11.00
N GLY A 300 11.15 3.61 9.82
CA GLY A 300 11.97 3.82 8.61
C GLY A 300 13.32 3.12 8.63
N LYS A 301 13.52 2.13 9.52
CA LYS A 301 14.81 1.42 9.67
C LYS A 301 14.94 0.21 8.78
N PHE A 302 13.81 -0.42 8.43
CA PHE A 302 13.77 -1.66 7.67
C PHE A 302 12.78 -1.59 6.52
N LEU A 303 13.07 -2.36 5.47
CA LEU A 303 12.18 -2.63 4.36
C LEU A 303 11.99 -4.14 4.25
N PHE A 304 10.73 -4.57 4.14
CA PHE A 304 10.34 -5.97 4.00
C PHE A 304 9.82 -6.18 2.59
N VAL A 305 10.37 -7.13 1.84
CA VAL A 305 9.94 -7.41 0.47
C VAL A 305 9.78 -8.91 0.24
N ALA A 306 8.70 -9.29 -0.46
CA ALA A 306 8.48 -10.66 -0.88
C ALA A 306 8.10 -10.73 -2.36
N GLY A 307 8.67 -11.69 -3.05
CA GLY A 307 8.31 -11.98 -4.44
C GLY A 307 7.05 -12.84 -4.52
N LEU A 308 6.18 -12.51 -5.46
CA LEU A 308 4.98 -13.31 -5.75
C LEU A 308 5.33 -14.74 -6.18
N ASP A 309 6.40 -14.88 -6.96
CA ASP A 309 6.89 -16.15 -7.51
C ASP A 309 7.99 -16.80 -6.67
N SER A 310 8.49 -16.11 -5.67
CA SER A 310 9.42 -16.65 -4.69
C SER A 310 8.68 -17.28 -3.50
N ARG A 311 9.44 -17.84 -2.56
CA ARG A 311 8.90 -18.38 -1.31
C ARG A 311 9.51 -17.71 -0.08
N VAL A 312 10.15 -16.57 -0.31
CA VAL A 312 11.01 -15.89 0.66
C VAL A 312 10.55 -14.48 0.87
N LEU A 313 10.52 -14.07 2.12
CA LEU A 313 10.47 -12.69 2.59
C LEU A 313 11.89 -12.26 2.93
N GLU A 314 12.34 -11.16 2.36
CA GLU A 314 13.62 -10.53 2.71
C GLU A 314 13.39 -9.34 3.63
N VAL A 315 14.28 -9.18 4.58
CA VAL A 315 14.40 -8.00 5.44
C VAL A 315 15.65 -7.25 5.06
N HIS A 316 15.49 -5.99 4.72
CA HIS A 316 16.59 -5.09 4.39
C HIS A 316 16.68 -3.98 5.42
N LYS A 317 17.88 -3.68 5.89
CA LYS A 317 18.17 -2.49 6.68
C LYS A 317 18.30 -1.29 5.76
N ILE A 318 17.69 -0.18 6.13
CA ILE A 318 17.77 1.10 5.41
C ILE A 318 18.91 1.92 6.00
N ASP A 319 19.89 2.30 5.19
CA ASP A 319 20.90 3.29 5.59
C ASP A 319 20.24 4.67 5.73
N GLN A 320 20.29 5.23 6.92
CA GLN A 320 19.56 6.47 7.26
C GLN A 320 20.17 7.73 6.64
N SER A 321 21.36 7.61 6.03
CA SER A 321 22.05 8.72 5.34
C SER A 321 21.85 8.70 3.84
N THR A 322 21.76 7.52 3.23
CA THR A 322 21.72 7.31 1.77
C THR A 322 20.42 6.72 1.25
N GLY A 323 19.63 6.06 2.11
CA GLY A 323 18.42 5.32 1.73
C GLY A 323 18.70 4.00 1.03
N THR A 324 19.95 3.58 0.91
CA THR A 324 20.34 2.29 0.32
C THR A 324 19.94 1.12 1.24
N LEU A 325 19.78 -0.05 0.64
CA LEU A 325 19.25 -1.24 1.30
C LEU A 325 20.32 -2.31 1.43
N GLU A 326 20.44 -2.91 2.63
CA GLU A 326 21.31 -4.04 2.92
C GLU A 326 20.48 -5.20 3.47
N ILE A 327 20.60 -6.39 2.87
CA ILE A 327 19.87 -7.57 3.35
C ILE A 327 20.41 -8.03 4.70
N VAL A 328 19.49 -8.17 5.67
CA VAL A 328 19.83 -8.60 7.05
C VAL A 328 19.14 -9.91 7.43
N GLY A 329 18.13 -10.35 6.69
CA GLY A 329 17.44 -11.60 6.97
C GLY A 329 16.60 -12.11 5.81
N THR A 330 16.36 -13.43 5.80
CA THR A 330 15.47 -14.11 4.84
C THR A 330 14.63 -15.14 5.57
N TYR A 331 13.32 -15.17 5.26
CA TYR A 331 12.35 -15.99 5.98
C TYR A 331 11.45 -16.75 5.00
N PRO A 332 11.19 -18.05 5.22
CA PRO A 332 10.29 -18.83 4.37
C PRO A 332 8.85 -18.43 4.65
N VAL A 333 8.12 -17.97 3.63
CA VAL A 333 6.71 -17.56 3.73
C VAL A 333 5.76 -18.34 2.83
N GLY A 334 6.31 -19.08 1.86
CA GLY A 334 5.54 -19.76 0.82
C GLY A 334 5.28 -18.85 -0.38
N LYS A 335 4.81 -19.46 -1.48
CA LYS A 335 4.53 -18.75 -2.74
C LYS A 335 3.25 -17.94 -2.66
N GLY A 336 3.17 -16.83 -3.41
CA GLY A 336 1.94 -16.05 -3.55
C GLY A 336 1.72 -15.00 -2.46
N VAL A 337 2.80 -14.39 -1.96
CA VAL A 337 2.68 -13.23 -1.07
C VAL A 337 2.09 -12.06 -1.84
N MET A 338 0.98 -11.52 -1.33
CA MET A 338 0.23 -10.43 -1.97
C MET A 338 0.28 -9.11 -1.23
N TRP A 339 0.51 -9.15 0.08
CA TRP A 339 0.60 -7.94 0.91
C TRP A 339 1.47 -8.15 2.13
N ILE A 340 2.16 -7.10 2.52
CA ILE A 340 2.95 -7.02 3.75
C ILE A 340 2.58 -5.71 4.44
N THR A 341 2.36 -5.74 5.74
CA THR A 341 2.18 -4.54 6.56
C THR A 341 2.81 -4.72 7.92
N GLN A 342 3.47 -3.68 8.42
CA GLN A 342 4.12 -3.65 9.71
C GLN A 342 3.42 -2.63 10.61
N ILE A 343 3.35 -2.93 11.90
CA ILE A 343 2.82 -2.02 12.92
C ILE A 343 3.68 -2.06 14.17
N ASP A 344 3.70 -0.95 14.87
CA ASP A 344 4.18 -0.84 16.26
C ASP A 344 2.97 -0.75 17.19
N LEU A 345 2.94 -1.56 18.25
CA LEU A 345 1.89 -1.59 19.26
C LEU A 345 2.38 -1.07 20.60
#